data_911325171add2401eddbc98671c0f853
#
_entry.id   911325171add2401eddbc98671c0f853
#
_cell.length_a   1.000
_cell.length_b   1.000
_cell.length_c   1.000
_cell.angle_alpha   90.00
_cell.angle_beta   90.00
_cell.angle_gamma   90.00
#
_symmetry.space_group_name_H-M   'P 1'
#
loop_
_entity.id
_entity.type
_entity.pdbx_description
1 polymer ?
#
loop_
_entity_poly.entity_id
_entity_poly.type
_entity_poly.pdbx_seq_one_letter_code
_entity_poly.pdbx_strand_id
1 'polypeptide(L)'
;QKGSIGMVLAKSHQLLEKRYPQSKISWVEFPAGPQMLEALNVGSIDLGSTGDIPPIFAQAAGADLVYVSVEPPKPKAEVILVAENSPIKTVADLKGHKVAFQKGSSSHNLLLRALRQAGLKFTDIQPTYLTPADARAAFQQGNVDAWAIWDPYYSAALLQGGVRVLKDGTDLNQTGSFYLAARPYAEKNGAFIQGVLATFSEADALTRSQREQSIALLAKTMGLPAPVIASYLDHRPPTTIKPVNAEVAALQQQTADLFYENRLVPKKVDIRQRIWQPTQLEGKQL
;
A
#
# COMPACT_ATOMS: atom_id res chain seq x y z
N GLN A 1 -4.48 -3.11 6.98
CA GLN A 1 -3.99 -4.01 5.92
C GLN A 1 -2.82 -4.85 6.44
N LYS A 2 -2.77 -6.11 6.04
CA LYS A 2 -1.68 -7.04 6.42
C LYS A 2 -0.31 -6.58 5.91
N GLY A 3 -0.27 -5.79 4.86
CA GLY A 3 0.97 -5.20 4.34
C GLY A 3 1.63 -4.15 5.22
N SER A 4 0.90 -3.59 6.18
CA SER A 4 1.37 -2.52 7.07
C SER A 4 2.03 -3.12 8.32
N ILE A 5 3.23 -3.63 8.17
CA ILE A 5 3.95 -4.41 9.20
C ILE A 5 4.13 -3.64 10.50
N GLY A 6 4.53 -2.37 10.44
CA GLY A 6 4.70 -1.53 11.64
C GLY A 6 3.41 -1.41 12.46
N MET A 7 2.27 -1.22 11.80
CA MET A 7 0.96 -1.19 12.45
C MET A 7 0.61 -2.54 13.08
N VAL A 8 0.82 -3.64 12.36
CA VAL A 8 0.50 -4.99 12.86
C VAL A 8 1.33 -5.33 14.09
N LEU A 9 2.63 -5.02 14.07
CA LEU A 9 3.51 -5.23 15.23
C LEU A 9 3.13 -4.31 16.40
N ALA A 10 2.81 -3.04 16.15
CA ALA A 10 2.35 -2.13 17.18
C ALA A 10 1.09 -2.63 17.87
N LYS A 11 0.14 -3.15 17.09
CA LYS A 11 -1.07 -3.82 17.61
C LYS A 11 -0.71 -5.04 18.45
N SER A 12 0.12 -5.93 17.94
CA SER A 12 0.47 -7.20 18.58
C SER A 12 1.19 -7.01 19.91
N HIS A 13 2.05 -6.00 20.02
CA HIS A 13 2.76 -5.63 21.25
C HIS A 13 1.99 -4.64 22.13
N GLN A 14 0.82 -4.20 21.70
CA GLN A 14 0.00 -3.20 22.41
C GLN A 14 0.78 -1.90 22.68
N LEU A 15 1.58 -1.45 21.73
CA LEU A 15 2.48 -0.31 21.93
C LEU A 15 1.73 1.02 22.05
N LEU A 16 0.65 1.22 21.28
CA LEU A 16 -0.17 2.42 21.39
C LEU A 16 -0.94 2.45 22.69
N GLU A 17 -1.51 1.33 23.12
CA GLU A 17 -2.26 1.19 24.36
C GLU A 17 -1.35 1.48 25.57
N LYS A 18 -0.09 1.05 25.52
CA LYS A 18 0.91 1.32 26.56
C LYS A 18 1.35 2.79 26.57
N ARG A 19 1.52 3.38 25.41
CA ARG A 19 1.97 4.78 25.27
C ARG A 19 0.87 5.77 25.60
N TYR A 20 -0.38 5.42 25.28
CA TYR A 20 -1.56 6.27 25.46
C TYR A 20 -2.65 5.56 26.28
N PRO A 21 -2.39 5.29 27.56
CA PRO A 21 -3.30 4.47 28.38
C PRO A 21 -4.66 5.14 28.62
N GLN A 22 -4.77 6.45 28.39
CA GLN A 22 -6.01 7.21 28.51
C GLN A 22 -6.82 7.23 27.21
N SER A 23 -6.26 6.74 26.11
CA SER A 23 -6.92 6.70 24.81
C SER A 23 -7.53 5.33 24.55
N LYS A 24 -8.72 5.31 23.97
CA LYS A 24 -9.32 4.08 23.46
C LYS A 24 -8.78 3.82 22.06
N ILE A 25 -7.96 2.78 21.91
CA ILE A 25 -7.39 2.36 20.65
C ILE A 25 -8.24 1.23 20.07
N SER A 26 -8.68 1.41 18.82
CA SER A 26 -9.40 0.38 18.07
C SER A 26 -8.70 0.09 16.77
N TRP A 27 -8.63 -1.18 16.39
CA TRP A 27 -7.95 -1.65 15.19
C TRP A 27 -8.95 -2.29 14.25
N VAL A 28 -8.93 -1.86 12.99
CA VAL A 28 -9.81 -2.39 11.94
C VAL A 28 -8.96 -2.82 10.75
N GLU A 29 -9.20 -4.03 10.26
CA GLU A 29 -8.52 -4.59 9.08
C GLU A 29 -9.36 -4.39 7.81
N PHE A 30 -8.70 -4.02 6.73
CA PHE A 30 -9.29 -3.88 5.40
C PHE A 30 -8.51 -4.71 4.39
N PRO A 31 -9.17 -5.26 3.36
CA PRO A 31 -8.51 -6.07 2.34
C PRO A 31 -7.57 -5.26 1.44
N ALA A 32 -7.88 -3.98 1.20
CA ALA A 32 -7.11 -3.10 0.34
C ALA A 32 -7.29 -1.62 0.72
N GLY A 33 -6.47 -0.75 0.12
CA GLY A 33 -6.49 0.68 0.38
C GLY A 33 -7.79 1.39 0.03
N PRO A 34 -8.44 1.13 -1.11
CA PRO A 34 -9.70 1.78 -1.43
C PRO A 34 -10.76 1.65 -0.35
N GLN A 35 -10.99 0.46 0.17
CA GLN A 35 -11.97 0.21 1.24
C GLN A 35 -11.59 0.92 2.55
N MET A 36 -10.29 0.96 2.86
CA MET A 36 -9.80 1.66 4.04
C MET A 36 -10.05 3.17 3.94
N LEU A 37 -9.81 3.79 2.78
CA LEU A 37 -10.04 5.21 2.60
C LEU A 37 -11.52 5.59 2.60
N GLU A 38 -12.41 4.72 2.15
CA GLU A 38 -13.85 4.90 2.32
C GLU A 38 -14.23 5.00 3.81
N ALA A 39 -13.70 4.09 4.64
CA ALA A 39 -13.92 4.12 6.09
C ALA A 39 -13.33 5.38 6.75
N LEU A 40 -12.16 5.81 6.29
CA LEU A 40 -11.53 7.03 6.77
C LEU A 40 -12.35 8.28 6.40
N ASN A 41 -12.87 8.33 5.19
CA ASN A 41 -13.68 9.46 4.69
C ASN A 41 -14.99 9.62 5.46
N VAL A 42 -15.62 8.53 5.87
CA VAL A 42 -16.88 8.59 6.64
C VAL A 42 -16.65 8.66 8.17
N GLY A 43 -15.41 8.73 8.61
CA GLY A 43 -15.08 8.87 10.03
C GLY A 43 -15.16 7.58 10.85
N SER A 44 -15.23 6.41 10.22
CA SER A 44 -15.23 5.11 10.90
C SER A 44 -13.86 4.77 11.49
N ILE A 45 -12.79 5.32 10.92
CA ILE A 45 -11.43 5.26 11.45
C ILE A 45 -10.78 6.65 11.37
N ASP A 46 -9.69 6.86 12.11
CA ASP A 46 -9.03 8.16 12.23
C ASP A 46 -7.70 8.25 11.48
N LEU A 47 -7.02 7.12 11.34
CA LEU A 47 -5.71 7.01 10.68
C LEU A 47 -5.61 5.68 9.93
N GLY A 48 -5.05 5.70 8.75
CA GLY A 48 -4.84 4.48 7.96
C GLY A 48 -3.63 4.54 7.06
N SER A 49 -3.12 3.36 6.71
CA SER A 49 -1.99 3.20 5.78
C SER A 49 -2.47 2.58 4.47
N THR A 50 -1.94 3.07 3.36
CA THR A 50 -2.28 2.59 2.02
C THR A 50 -1.13 2.83 1.03
N GLY A 51 -1.23 2.21 -0.15
CA GLY A 51 -0.34 2.50 -1.28
C GLY A 51 -0.54 3.89 -1.88
N ASP A 52 0.09 4.13 -3.01
CA ASP A 52 0.14 5.44 -3.66
C ASP A 52 -1.15 5.84 -4.38
N ILE A 53 -1.95 4.90 -4.86
CA ILE A 53 -3.10 5.20 -5.73
C ILE A 53 -4.40 5.49 -4.98
N PRO A 54 -4.79 4.77 -3.92
CA PRO A 54 -6.04 5.03 -3.23
C PRO A 54 -6.27 6.51 -2.85
N PRO A 55 -5.23 7.24 -2.35
CA PRO A 55 -5.42 8.65 -2.02
C PRO A 55 -5.76 9.53 -3.22
N ILE A 56 -5.24 9.21 -4.41
CA ILE A 56 -5.52 9.94 -5.65
C ILE A 56 -7.00 9.76 -6.03
N PHE A 57 -7.50 8.53 -5.99
CA PHE A 57 -8.90 8.24 -6.26
C PHE A 57 -9.83 8.91 -5.24
N ALA A 58 -9.47 8.86 -3.96
CA ALA A 58 -10.25 9.50 -2.90
C ALA A 58 -10.33 11.02 -3.08
N GLN A 59 -9.21 11.66 -3.40
CA GLN A 59 -9.17 13.10 -3.67
C GLN A 59 -10.00 13.46 -4.90
N ALA A 60 -9.88 12.70 -5.98
CA ALA A 60 -10.69 12.91 -7.18
C ALA A 60 -12.20 12.75 -6.92
N ALA A 61 -12.58 11.91 -5.97
CA ALA A 61 -13.95 11.73 -5.50
C ALA A 61 -14.42 12.80 -4.49
N GLY A 62 -13.56 13.74 -4.13
CA GLY A 62 -13.90 14.85 -3.24
C GLY A 62 -13.67 14.60 -1.75
N ALA A 63 -13.02 13.48 -1.37
CA ALA A 63 -12.68 13.20 0.02
C ALA A 63 -11.65 14.21 0.55
N ASP A 64 -11.86 14.71 1.76
CA ASP A 64 -10.94 15.64 2.42
C ASP A 64 -9.99 14.90 3.36
N LEU A 65 -9.12 14.08 2.77
CA LEU A 65 -8.08 13.32 3.44
C LEU A 65 -6.73 13.99 3.21
N VAL A 66 -5.84 13.88 4.20
CA VAL A 66 -4.50 14.45 4.10
C VAL A 66 -3.42 13.38 4.29
N TYR A 67 -2.34 13.52 3.53
CA TYR A 67 -1.13 12.72 3.69
C TYR A 67 -0.39 13.19 4.93
N VAL A 68 -0.24 12.33 5.93
CA VAL A 68 0.45 12.67 7.17
C VAL A 68 1.88 12.14 7.23
N SER A 69 2.19 11.11 6.44
CA SER A 69 3.56 10.61 6.30
C SER A 69 3.69 9.66 5.12
N VAL A 70 4.94 9.31 4.80
CA VAL A 70 5.31 8.38 3.74
C VAL A 70 6.31 7.34 4.22
N GLU A 71 6.17 6.13 3.73
CA GLU A 71 7.19 5.07 3.76
C GLU A 71 7.78 4.91 2.36
N PRO A 72 9.07 4.50 2.25
CA PRO A 72 9.67 4.29 0.94
C PRO A 72 8.95 3.20 0.14
N PRO A 73 9.05 3.22 -1.21
CA PRO A 73 8.47 2.17 -2.04
C PRO A 73 9.09 0.81 -1.73
N LYS A 74 8.30 -0.23 -1.98
CA LYS A 74 8.68 -1.63 -1.78
C LYS A 74 8.64 -2.38 -3.12
N PRO A 75 9.56 -2.07 -4.04
CA PRO A 75 9.46 -2.54 -5.43
C PRO A 75 9.46 -4.06 -5.55
N LYS A 76 10.16 -4.77 -4.66
CA LYS A 76 10.20 -6.24 -4.67
C LYS A 76 9.00 -6.89 -4.01
N ALA A 77 8.16 -6.13 -3.32
CA ALA A 77 6.95 -6.60 -2.65
C ALA A 77 5.68 -6.41 -3.49
N GLU A 78 5.80 -5.91 -4.71
CA GLU A 78 4.71 -5.73 -5.66
C GLU A 78 5.08 -6.33 -7.01
N VAL A 79 4.19 -7.16 -7.57
CA VAL A 79 4.50 -8.00 -8.73
C VAL A 79 3.31 -8.17 -9.66
N ILE A 80 3.63 -8.55 -10.89
CA ILE A 80 2.71 -9.21 -11.82
C ILE A 80 3.10 -10.68 -11.86
N LEU A 81 2.17 -11.57 -11.50
CA LEU A 81 2.32 -13.01 -11.50
C LEU A 81 1.68 -13.62 -12.73
N VAL A 82 2.31 -14.66 -13.25
CA VAL A 82 1.73 -15.59 -14.25
C VAL A 82 1.91 -17.02 -13.76
N ALA A 83 1.16 -17.96 -14.31
CA ALA A 83 1.39 -19.38 -14.04
C ALA A 83 2.79 -19.78 -14.50
N GLU A 84 3.41 -20.73 -13.79
CA GLU A 84 4.78 -21.17 -14.07
C GLU A 84 4.97 -21.63 -15.52
N ASN A 85 3.97 -22.33 -16.07
CA ASN A 85 3.96 -22.85 -17.44
C ASN A 85 3.30 -21.92 -18.46
N SER A 86 2.98 -20.67 -18.08
CA SER A 86 2.37 -19.70 -18.98
C SER A 86 3.26 -19.39 -20.19
N PRO A 87 2.68 -19.22 -21.41
CA PRO A 87 3.42 -18.74 -22.58
C PRO A 87 3.83 -17.26 -22.46
N ILE A 88 3.28 -16.52 -21.51
CA ILE A 88 3.61 -15.10 -21.26
C ILE A 88 5.00 -15.03 -20.64
N LYS A 89 5.99 -14.53 -21.38
CA LYS A 89 7.39 -14.43 -20.95
C LYS A 89 7.84 -13.00 -20.66
N THR A 90 7.17 -12.01 -21.25
CA THR A 90 7.47 -10.59 -21.12
C THR A 90 6.18 -9.81 -20.82
N VAL A 91 6.32 -8.58 -20.34
CA VAL A 91 5.16 -7.70 -20.13
C VAL A 91 4.45 -7.42 -21.46
N ALA A 92 5.18 -7.31 -22.58
CA ALA A 92 4.59 -7.11 -23.91
C ALA A 92 3.65 -8.26 -24.31
N ASP A 93 3.88 -9.46 -23.83
CA ASP A 93 3.02 -10.64 -24.10
C ASP A 93 1.66 -10.54 -23.41
N LEU A 94 1.45 -9.59 -22.49
CA LEU A 94 0.16 -9.35 -21.84
C LEU A 94 -0.91 -8.80 -22.80
N LYS A 95 -0.53 -8.32 -23.99
CA LYS A 95 -1.47 -7.80 -24.97
C LYS A 95 -2.58 -8.80 -25.27
N GLY A 96 -3.83 -8.37 -25.13
CA GLY A 96 -5.02 -9.20 -25.36
C GLY A 96 -5.37 -10.15 -24.22
N HIS A 97 -4.57 -10.21 -23.15
CA HIS A 97 -4.79 -11.11 -22.03
C HIS A 97 -5.57 -10.47 -20.89
N LYS A 98 -6.21 -11.31 -20.07
CA LYS A 98 -6.92 -10.91 -18.86
C LYS A 98 -5.94 -10.76 -17.70
N VAL A 99 -5.90 -9.57 -17.11
CA VAL A 99 -5.07 -9.27 -15.96
C VAL A 99 -5.95 -8.84 -14.79
N ALA A 100 -5.89 -9.60 -13.70
CA ALA A 100 -6.65 -9.30 -12.49
C ALA A 100 -5.85 -8.37 -11.56
N PHE A 101 -6.53 -7.40 -10.98
CA PHE A 101 -6.01 -6.49 -9.97
C PHE A 101 -7.12 -5.69 -9.31
N GLN A 102 -6.86 -5.10 -8.15
CA GLN A 102 -7.79 -4.18 -7.48
C GLN A 102 -7.73 -2.81 -8.15
N LYS A 103 -8.86 -2.34 -8.68
CA LYS A 103 -8.97 -0.98 -9.22
C LYS A 103 -8.62 0.06 -8.16
N GLY A 104 -7.83 1.05 -8.53
CA GLY A 104 -7.44 2.13 -7.63
C GLY A 104 -6.45 1.75 -6.54
N SER A 105 -5.81 0.60 -6.63
CA SER A 105 -4.74 0.16 -5.74
C SER A 105 -3.34 0.46 -6.30
N SER A 106 -2.31 0.23 -5.49
CA SER A 106 -0.91 0.31 -5.95
C SER A 106 -0.61 -0.65 -7.11
N SER A 107 -1.27 -1.81 -7.15
CA SER A 107 -1.16 -2.75 -8.27
C SER A 107 -1.68 -2.19 -9.60
N HIS A 108 -2.67 -1.31 -9.55
CA HIS A 108 -3.13 -0.58 -10.72
C HIS A 108 -2.02 0.31 -11.30
N ASN A 109 -1.28 1.01 -10.45
CA ASN A 109 -0.13 1.81 -10.86
C ASN A 109 1.02 0.94 -11.40
N LEU A 110 1.36 -0.14 -10.69
CA LEU A 110 2.37 -1.10 -11.12
C LEU A 110 2.09 -1.59 -12.54
N LEU A 111 0.87 -2.03 -12.78
CA LEU A 111 0.44 -2.56 -14.09
C LEU A 111 0.50 -1.49 -15.17
N LEU A 112 -0.04 -0.29 -14.91
CA LEU A 112 -0.03 0.82 -15.87
C LEU A 112 1.39 1.19 -16.27
N ARG A 113 2.29 1.31 -15.30
CA ARG A 113 3.70 1.66 -15.55
C ARG A 113 4.46 0.55 -16.25
N ALA A 114 4.24 -0.72 -15.88
CA ALA A 114 4.85 -1.87 -16.54
C ALA A 114 4.43 -1.97 -18.01
N LEU A 115 3.14 -1.80 -18.29
CA LEU A 115 2.62 -1.79 -19.66
C LEU A 115 3.24 -0.65 -20.47
N ARG A 116 3.30 0.55 -19.93
CA ARG A 116 3.89 1.71 -20.59
C ARG A 116 5.37 1.49 -20.89
N GLN A 117 6.13 0.96 -19.95
CA GLN A 117 7.54 0.61 -20.15
C GLN A 117 7.74 -0.40 -21.28
N ALA A 118 6.80 -1.32 -21.46
CA ALA A 118 6.80 -2.31 -22.53
C ALA A 118 6.22 -1.79 -23.85
N GLY A 119 5.85 -0.51 -23.96
CA GLY A 119 5.28 0.08 -25.17
C GLY A 119 3.80 -0.25 -25.38
N LEU A 120 3.10 -0.75 -24.36
CA LEU A 120 1.67 -1.05 -24.41
C LEU A 120 0.84 0.09 -23.79
N LYS A 121 -0.39 0.19 -24.28
CA LYS A 121 -1.45 1.00 -23.65
C LYS A 121 -2.21 0.15 -22.64
N PHE A 122 -2.84 0.79 -21.65
CA PHE A 122 -3.72 0.09 -20.71
C PHE A 122 -4.87 -0.62 -21.42
N THR A 123 -5.36 -0.05 -22.51
CA THR A 123 -6.42 -0.63 -23.36
C THR A 123 -5.99 -1.85 -24.18
N ASP A 124 -4.70 -2.16 -24.21
CA ASP A 124 -4.18 -3.36 -24.92
C ASP A 124 -4.41 -4.65 -24.12
N ILE A 125 -4.73 -4.56 -22.84
CA ILE A 125 -5.08 -5.70 -21.99
C ILE A 125 -6.59 -5.75 -21.73
N GLN A 126 -7.05 -6.86 -21.15
CA GLN A 126 -8.40 -7.00 -20.59
C GLN A 126 -8.32 -6.85 -19.07
N PRO A 127 -8.49 -5.63 -18.50
CA PRO A 127 -8.43 -5.44 -17.07
C PRO A 127 -9.62 -6.13 -16.39
N THR A 128 -9.33 -6.91 -15.36
CA THR A 128 -10.33 -7.63 -14.56
C THR A 128 -10.24 -7.11 -13.13
N TYR A 129 -11.17 -6.25 -12.76
CA TYR A 129 -11.17 -5.60 -11.45
C TYR A 129 -11.72 -6.54 -10.39
N LEU A 130 -10.86 -7.03 -9.52
CA LEU A 130 -11.18 -7.99 -8.46
C LEU A 130 -10.48 -7.59 -7.16
N THR A 131 -11.12 -7.92 -6.03
CA THR A 131 -10.45 -7.85 -4.72
C THR A 131 -9.28 -8.84 -4.68
N PRO A 132 -8.30 -8.68 -3.77
CA PRO A 132 -7.19 -9.63 -3.68
C PRO A 132 -7.63 -11.08 -3.53
N ALA A 133 -8.64 -11.37 -2.71
CA ALA A 133 -9.14 -12.74 -2.52
C ALA A 133 -9.79 -13.31 -3.79
N ASP A 134 -10.62 -12.52 -4.45
CA ASP A 134 -11.31 -12.94 -5.68
C ASP A 134 -10.32 -13.06 -6.86
N ALA A 135 -9.34 -12.16 -6.94
CA ALA A 135 -8.28 -12.22 -7.94
C ALA A 135 -7.42 -13.49 -7.76
N ARG A 136 -7.08 -13.83 -6.52
CA ARG A 136 -6.37 -15.07 -6.20
C ARG A 136 -7.15 -16.30 -6.68
N ALA A 137 -8.43 -16.38 -6.38
CA ALA A 137 -9.28 -17.48 -6.79
C ALA A 137 -9.38 -17.59 -8.32
N ALA A 138 -9.63 -16.48 -9.01
CA ALA A 138 -9.71 -16.44 -10.48
C ALA A 138 -8.38 -16.85 -11.13
N PHE A 139 -7.26 -16.41 -10.59
CA PHE A 139 -5.92 -16.74 -11.08
C PHE A 139 -5.60 -18.24 -10.88
N GLN A 140 -5.90 -18.78 -9.71
CA GLN A 140 -5.70 -20.21 -9.41
C GLN A 140 -6.56 -21.12 -10.30
N GLN A 141 -7.74 -20.67 -10.66
CA GLN A 141 -8.67 -21.42 -11.54
C GLN A 141 -8.35 -21.26 -13.03
N GLY A 142 -7.39 -20.42 -13.38
CA GLY A 142 -7.04 -20.12 -14.77
C GLY A 142 -8.04 -19.22 -15.51
N ASN A 143 -8.92 -18.51 -14.78
CA ASN A 143 -9.90 -17.58 -15.35
C ASN A 143 -9.32 -16.22 -15.74
N VAL A 144 -8.12 -15.92 -15.27
CA VAL A 144 -7.30 -14.77 -15.69
C VAL A 144 -5.88 -15.27 -15.99
N ASP A 145 -5.18 -14.54 -16.85
CA ASP A 145 -3.86 -14.96 -17.34
C ASP A 145 -2.72 -14.42 -16.48
N ALA A 146 -2.96 -13.32 -15.79
CA ALA A 146 -1.99 -12.67 -14.91
C ALA A 146 -2.69 -12.01 -13.72
N TRP A 147 -1.92 -11.78 -12.67
CA TRP A 147 -2.40 -11.17 -11.44
C TRP A 147 -1.38 -10.17 -10.90
N ALA A 148 -1.77 -8.89 -10.83
CA ALA A 148 -0.97 -7.85 -10.21
C ALA A 148 -1.35 -7.72 -8.73
N ILE A 149 -0.36 -7.88 -7.83
CA ILE A 149 -0.60 -8.03 -6.39
C ILE A 149 0.62 -7.62 -5.58
N TRP A 150 0.39 -7.36 -4.29
CA TRP A 150 1.40 -7.02 -3.30
C TRP A 150 1.53 -8.08 -2.20
N ASP A 151 2.59 -7.99 -1.41
CA ASP A 151 2.77 -8.84 -0.23
C ASP A 151 1.79 -8.48 0.92
N PRO A 152 1.37 -9.44 1.74
CA PRO A 152 1.83 -10.83 1.78
C PRO A 152 1.14 -11.80 0.80
N TYR A 153 0.18 -11.36 0.01
CA TYR A 153 -0.49 -12.21 -0.99
C TYR A 153 0.51 -12.82 -1.97
N TYR A 154 1.48 -12.03 -2.43
CA TYR A 154 2.55 -12.48 -3.31
C TYR A 154 3.37 -13.61 -2.68
N SER A 155 3.87 -13.42 -1.48
CA SER A 155 4.65 -14.45 -0.77
C SER A 155 3.82 -15.71 -0.50
N ALA A 156 2.53 -15.58 -0.22
CA ALA A 156 1.62 -16.72 -0.07
C ALA A 156 1.48 -17.49 -1.39
N ALA A 157 1.39 -16.80 -2.52
CA ALA A 157 1.33 -17.43 -3.84
C ALA A 157 2.63 -18.17 -4.18
N LEU A 158 3.78 -17.59 -3.84
CA LEU A 158 5.09 -18.26 -4.01
C LEU A 158 5.19 -19.54 -3.19
N LEU A 159 4.75 -19.52 -1.94
CA LEU A 159 4.78 -20.70 -1.07
C LEU A 159 3.88 -21.83 -1.61
N GLN A 160 2.73 -21.46 -2.14
CA GLN A 160 1.83 -22.43 -2.77
C GLN A 160 2.42 -23.06 -4.03
N GLY A 161 3.30 -22.34 -4.73
CA GLY A 161 3.95 -22.79 -5.96
C GLY A 161 3.09 -22.66 -7.21
N GLY A 162 3.65 -23.08 -8.35
CA GLY A 162 2.97 -23.04 -9.64
C GLY A 162 2.86 -21.64 -10.27
N VAL A 163 3.59 -20.67 -9.74
CA VAL A 163 3.58 -19.28 -10.23
C VAL A 163 5.01 -18.79 -10.46
N ARG A 164 5.15 -17.80 -11.32
CA ARG A 164 6.40 -17.05 -11.46
C ARG A 164 6.13 -15.56 -11.60
N VAL A 165 7.13 -14.77 -11.22
CA VAL A 165 7.09 -13.31 -11.35
C VAL A 165 7.38 -12.95 -12.80
N LEU A 166 6.45 -12.24 -13.44
CA LEU A 166 6.65 -11.65 -14.76
C LEU A 166 7.42 -10.33 -14.66
N LYS A 167 7.03 -9.50 -13.70
CA LYS A 167 7.60 -8.17 -13.44
C LYS A 167 7.38 -7.81 -11.97
N ASP A 168 8.36 -7.17 -11.34
CA ASP A 168 8.20 -6.50 -10.05
C ASP A 168 8.20 -4.97 -10.22
N GLY A 169 8.16 -4.23 -9.11
CA GLY A 169 8.11 -2.77 -9.11
C GLY A 169 9.43 -2.08 -9.39
N THR A 170 10.53 -2.82 -9.59
CA THR A 170 11.85 -2.23 -9.86
C THR A 170 11.79 -1.36 -11.12
N ASP A 171 12.36 -0.15 -11.02
CA ASP A 171 12.42 0.84 -12.11
C ASP A 171 11.06 1.36 -12.61
N LEU A 172 10.01 1.25 -11.80
CA LEU A 172 8.67 1.73 -12.16
C LEU A 172 8.26 3.04 -11.46
N ASN A 173 9.18 3.73 -10.78
CA ASN A 173 8.95 5.04 -10.15
C ASN A 173 7.73 5.08 -9.20
N GLN A 174 7.60 4.07 -8.35
CA GLN A 174 6.59 4.04 -7.30
C GLN A 174 6.89 5.11 -6.24
N THR A 175 5.85 5.73 -5.68
CA THR A 175 6.01 6.79 -4.68
C THR A 175 6.28 6.24 -3.28
N GLY A 176 5.70 5.11 -2.95
CA GLY A 176 5.74 4.48 -1.63
C GLY A 176 4.35 4.26 -1.06
N SER A 177 4.30 4.02 0.24
CA SER A 177 3.05 3.90 0.99
C SER A 177 2.85 5.14 1.86
N PHE A 178 1.59 5.51 2.07
CA PHE A 178 1.24 6.70 2.84
C PHE A 178 0.41 6.34 4.05
N TYR A 179 0.55 7.15 5.09
CA TYR A 179 -0.44 7.26 6.17
C TYR A 179 -1.31 8.49 5.90
N LEU A 180 -2.61 8.31 6.06
CA LEU A 180 -3.60 9.37 5.85
C LEU A 180 -4.51 9.50 7.06
N ALA A 181 -5.02 10.72 7.23
CA ALA A 181 -6.05 11.07 8.19
C ALA A 181 -7.08 11.97 7.52
N ALA A 182 -8.30 12.05 8.07
CA ALA A 182 -9.23 13.10 7.69
C ALA A 182 -8.65 14.46 8.14
N ARG A 183 -8.77 15.49 7.30
CA ARG A 183 -8.21 16.82 7.60
C ARG A 183 -8.65 17.36 8.97
N PRO A 184 -9.94 17.36 9.33
CA PRO A 184 -10.36 17.92 10.62
C PRO A 184 -9.75 17.16 11.81
N TYR A 185 -9.56 15.85 11.70
CA TYR A 185 -8.89 15.05 12.73
C TYR A 185 -7.40 15.40 12.84
N ALA A 186 -6.71 15.50 11.71
CA ALA A 186 -5.29 15.82 11.67
C ALA A 186 -5.01 17.21 12.27
N GLU A 187 -5.83 18.20 11.98
CA GLU A 187 -5.69 19.55 12.50
C GLU A 187 -5.83 19.61 14.03
N LYS A 188 -6.69 18.79 14.61
CA LYS A 188 -6.93 18.74 16.07
C LYS A 188 -5.98 17.83 16.83
N ASN A 189 -5.38 16.84 16.18
CA ASN A 189 -4.66 15.74 16.83
C ASN A 189 -3.22 15.57 16.31
N GLY A 190 -2.58 16.65 15.85
CA GLY A 190 -1.27 16.58 15.22
C GLY A 190 -0.19 15.94 16.07
N ALA A 191 -0.07 16.31 17.34
CA ALA A 191 0.90 15.73 18.26
C ALA A 191 0.65 14.25 18.52
N PHE A 192 -0.63 13.85 18.64
CA PHE A 192 -1.01 12.45 18.80
C PHE A 192 -0.64 11.64 17.55
N ILE A 193 -0.95 12.14 16.36
CA ILE A 193 -0.58 11.48 15.08
C ILE A 193 0.93 11.29 15.00
N GLN A 194 1.73 12.29 15.31
CA GLN A 194 3.19 12.16 15.31
C GLN A 194 3.69 11.07 16.27
N GLY A 195 3.12 11.00 17.47
CA GLY A 195 3.44 9.96 18.44
C GLY A 195 3.03 8.56 17.98
N VAL A 196 1.89 8.43 17.31
CA VAL A 196 1.42 7.17 16.71
C VAL A 196 2.39 6.73 15.61
N LEU A 197 2.77 7.62 14.70
CA LEU A 197 3.70 7.31 13.61
C LEU A 197 5.09 6.93 14.14
N ALA A 198 5.59 7.61 15.17
CA ALA A 198 6.82 7.23 15.85
C ALA A 198 6.75 5.82 16.44
N THR A 199 5.62 5.47 17.05
CA THR A 199 5.36 4.12 17.59
C THR A 199 5.37 3.06 16.48
N PHE A 200 4.82 3.34 15.31
CA PHE A 200 4.86 2.44 14.17
C PHE A 200 6.28 2.26 13.63
N SER A 201 7.09 3.30 13.61
CA SER A 201 8.52 3.20 13.24
C SER A 201 9.31 2.34 14.22
N GLU A 202 9.08 2.51 15.52
CA GLU A 202 9.69 1.68 16.57
C GLU A 202 9.28 0.21 16.41
N ALA A 203 8.02 -0.04 16.15
CA ALA A 203 7.50 -1.39 15.92
C ALA A 203 8.13 -2.04 14.66
N ASP A 204 8.23 -1.30 13.56
CA ASP A 204 8.86 -1.80 12.32
C ASP A 204 10.33 -2.18 12.54
N ALA A 205 11.06 -1.42 13.36
CA ALA A 205 12.46 -1.72 13.70
C ALA A 205 12.63 -3.10 14.35
N LEU A 206 11.61 -3.65 15.01
CA LEU A 206 11.64 -4.99 15.59
C LEU A 206 11.80 -6.09 14.53
N THR A 207 11.38 -5.84 13.29
CA THR A 207 11.61 -6.79 12.19
C THR A 207 13.08 -7.03 11.89
N ARG A 208 13.95 -6.11 12.29
CA ARG A 208 15.41 -6.21 12.12
C ARG A 208 16.11 -6.61 13.40
N SER A 209 15.77 -5.99 14.52
CA SER A 209 16.40 -6.25 15.82
C SER A 209 15.94 -7.57 16.47
N GLN A 210 14.72 -8.02 16.16
CA GLN A 210 14.09 -9.23 16.71
C GLN A 210 13.36 -9.98 15.59
N ARG A 211 14.09 -10.35 14.54
CA ARG A 211 13.51 -10.90 13.31
C ARG A 211 12.69 -12.16 13.55
N GLU A 212 13.26 -13.16 14.20
CA GLU A 212 12.59 -14.45 14.41
C GLU A 212 11.33 -14.32 15.27
N GLN A 213 11.42 -13.54 16.34
CA GLN A 213 10.27 -13.25 17.21
C GLN A 213 9.18 -12.48 16.46
N SER A 214 9.58 -11.52 15.61
CA SER A 214 8.65 -10.75 14.77
C SER A 214 7.95 -11.65 13.75
N ILE A 215 8.68 -12.57 13.11
CA ILE A 215 8.10 -13.54 12.17
C ILE A 215 7.05 -14.40 12.88
N ALA A 216 7.38 -14.97 14.02
CA ALA A 216 6.45 -15.82 14.76
C ALA A 216 5.18 -15.07 15.19
N LEU A 217 5.34 -13.83 15.67
CA LEU A 217 4.23 -13.00 16.12
C LEU A 217 3.33 -12.55 14.94
N LEU A 218 3.95 -12.11 13.85
CA LEU A 218 3.22 -11.71 12.64
C LEU A 218 2.47 -12.90 12.02
N ALA A 219 3.09 -14.07 11.96
CA ALA A 219 2.46 -15.30 11.45
C ALA A 219 1.19 -15.63 12.25
N LYS A 220 1.28 -15.56 13.58
CA LYS A 220 0.13 -15.79 14.47
C LYS A 220 -0.95 -14.72 14.27
N THR A 221 -0.57 -13.45 14.27
CA THR A 221 -1.51 -12.32 14.19
C THR A 221 -2.21 -12.24 12.83
N MET A 222 -1.48 -12.49 11.75
CA MET A 222 -2.03 -12.46 10.39
C MET A 222 -2.70 -13.76 9.97
N GLY A 223 -2.51 -14.84 10.71
CA GLY A 223 -3.00 -16.16 10.32
C GLY A 223 -2.32 -16.69 9.06
N LEU A 224 -1.01 -16.43 8.91
CA LEU A 224 -0.21 -16.85 7.75
C LEU A 224 0.97 -17.73 8.20
N PRO A 225 1.45 -18.64 7.36
CA PRO A 225 2.63 -19.44 7.65
C PRO A 225 3.89 -18.57 7.86
N ALA A 226 4.74 -18.94 8.80
CA ALA A 226 5.99 -18.22 9.07
C ALA A 226 6.87 -18.02 7.81
N PRO A 227 7.01 -18.99 6.88
CA PRO A 227 7.75 -18.79 5.64
C PRO A 227 7.20 -17.67 4.76
N VAL A 228 5.89 -17.43 4.75
CA VAL A 228 5.25 -16.31 4.03
C VAL A 228 5.70 -14.99 4.62
N ILE A 229 5.72 -14.88 5.94
CA ILE A 229 6.18 -13.66 6.62
C ILE A 229 7.67 -13.43 6.38
N ALA A 230 8.50 -14.45 6.50
CA ALA A 230 9.94 -14.35 6.22
C ALA A 230 10.21 -13.87 4.79
N SER A 231 9.50 -14.42 3.81
CA SER A 231 9.57 -14.00 2.40
C SER A 231 9.18 -12.53 2.23
N TYR A 232 8.09 -12.11 2.85
CA TYR A 232 7.66 -10.70 2.80
C TYR A 232 8.72 -9.77 3.40
N LEU A 233 9.28 -10.10 4.55
CA LEU A 233 10.33 -9.28 5.16
C LEU A 233 11.58 -9.18 4.27
N ASP A 234 11.91 -10.22 3.51
CA ASP A 234 13.02 -10.18 2.55
C ASP A 234 12.73 -9.28 1.34
N HIS A 235 11.47 -9.09 0.98
CA HIS A 235 11.06 -8.20 -0.10
C HIS A 235 11.02 -6.72 0.32
N ARG A 236 11.02 -6.42 1.60
CA ARG A 236 10.93 -5.04 2.12
C ARG A 236 12.32 -4.44 2.34
N PRO A 237 12.55 -3.18 1.89
CA PRO A 237 13.70 -2.42 2.37
C PRO A 237 13.50 -2.05 3.85
N PRO A 238 14.56 -1.65 4.58
CA PRO A 238 14.41 -1.00 5.87
C PRO A 238 13.41 0.15 5.76
N THR A 239 12.38 0.13 6.62
CA THR A 239 11.28 1.09 6.53
C THR A 239 11.47 2.20 7.57
N THR A 240 11.40 3.44 7.09
CA THR A 240 11.32 4.64 7.93
C THR A 240 10.09 5.45 7.53
N ILE A 241 9.31 5.87 8.52
CA ILE A 241 8.17 6.76 8.31
C ILE A 241 8.68 8.19 8.38
N LYS A 242 8.43 8.97 7.32
CA LYS A 242 8.93 10.35 7.19
C LYS A 242 7.78 11.29 6.81
N PRO A 243 7.89 12.58 7.13
CA PRO A 243 7.02 13.60 6.56
C PRO A 243 7.05 13.57 5.03
N VAL A 244 5.94 13.90 4.39
CA VAL A 244 5.89 14.05 2.93
C VAL A 244 6.61 15.34 2.53
N ASN A 245 7.75 15.21 1.87
CA ASN A 245 8.52 16.33 1.38
C ASN A 245 8.11 16.75 -0.05
N ALA A 246 8.70 17.82 -0.56
CA ALA A 246 8.38 18.34 -1.88
C ALA A 246 8.68 17.34 -3.02
N GLU A 247 9.73 16.53 -2.89
CA GLU A 247 10.12 15.52 -3.88
C GLU A 247 9.07 14.39 -3.96
N VAL A 248 8.64 13.87 -2.81
CA VAL A 248 7.58 12.87 -2.74
C VAL A 248 6.26 13.43 -3.26
N ALA A 249 5.91 14.66 -2.89
CA ALA A 249 4.69 15.31 -3.39
C ALA A 249 4.73 15.48 -4.92
N ALA A 250 5.88 15.87 -5.49
CA ALA A 250 6.04 15.99 -6.94
C ALA A 250 5.91 14.64 -7.65
N LEU A 251 6.49 13.58 -7.10
CA LEU A 251 6.38 12.23 -7.66
C LEU A 251 4.93 11.71 -7.58
N GLN A 252 4.24 11.96 -6.48
CA GLN A 252 2.82 11.61 -6.34
C GLN A 252 1.95 12.41 -7.31
N GLN A 253 2.30 13.68 -7.57
CA GLN A 253 1.61 14.50 -8.58
C GLN A 253 1.77 13.91 -9.98
N GLN A 254 2.97 13.47 -10.34
CA GLN A 254 3.22 12.81 -11.63
C GLN A 254 2.36 11.56 -11.79
N THR A 255 2.22 10.76 -10.73
CA THR A 255 1.36 9.58 -10.72
C THR A 255 -0.11 9.95 -10.89
N ALA A 256 -0.58 10.98 -10.18
CA ALA A 256 -1.95 11.48 -10.32
C ALA A 256 -2.25 11.97 -11.75
N ASP A 257 -1.31 12.70 -12.34
CA ASP A 257 -1.45 13.22 -13.71
C ASP A 257 -1.47 12.06 -14.73
N LEU A 258 -0.65 11.03 -14.53
CA LEU A 258 -0.64 9.83 -15.37
C LEU A 258 -1.99 9.11 -15.37
N PHE A 259 -2.60 8.97 -14.19
CA PHE A 259 -3.94 8.36 -14.05
C PHE A 259 -5.03 9.19 -14.70
N TYR A 260 -4.96 10.52 -14.58
CA TYR A 260 -5.88 11.42 -15.24
C TYR A 260 -5.74 11.38 -16.76
N GLU A 261 -4.53 11.44 -17.30
CA GLU A 261 -4.26 11.35 -18.75
C GLU A 261 -4.74 10.04 -19.36
N ASN A 262 -4.67 8.95 -18.60
CA ASN A 262 -5.20 7.65 -19.02
C ASN A 262 -6.70 7.47 -18.72
N ARG A 263 -7.40 8.53 -18.33
CA ARG A 263 -8.85 8.54 -18.03
C ARG A 263 -9.25 7.54 -16.95
N LEU A 264 -8.35 7.24 -16.04
CA LEU A 264 -8.58 6.31 -14.92
C LEU A 264 -9.13 7.02 -13.68
N VAL A 265 -8.93 8.32 -13.57
CA VAL A 265 -9.61 9.20 -12.61
C VAL A 265 -10.33 10.32 -13.35
N PRO A 266 -11.53 10.76 -12.87
CA PRO A 266 -12.39 11.70 -13.60
C PRO A 266 -11.93 13.15 -13.51
N LYS A 267 -11.07 13.49 -12.56
CA LYS A 267 -10.62 14.87 -12.29
C LYS A 267 -9.12 14.93 -12.12
N LYS A 268 -8.53 16.02 -12.58
CA LYS A 268 -7.18 16.41 -12.24
C LYS A 268 -7.16 16.86 -10.78
N VAL A 269 -6.18 16.39 -10.01
CA VAL A 269 -6.02 16.73 -8.58
C VAL A 269 -4.70 17.43 -8.33
N ASP A 270 -4.68 18.32 -7.35
CA ASP A 270 -3.45 18.95 -6.85
C ASP A 270 -3.08 18.30 -5.50
N ILE A 271 -2.06 17.46 -5.54
CA ILE A 271 -1.59 16.70 -4.37
C ILE A 271 -1.16 17.63 -3.23
N ARG A 272 -0.60 18.80 -3.53
CA ARG A 272 -0.13 19.76 -2.52
C ARG A 272 -1.24 20.24 -1.60
N GLN A 273 -2.48 20.26 -2.07
CA GLN A 273 -3.65 20.63 -1.26
C GLN A 273 -3.97 19.60 -0.16
N ARG A 274 -3.36 18.42 -0.24
CA ARG A 274 -3.61 17.30 0.68
C ARG A 274 -2.38 16.92 1.50
N ILE A 275 -1.30 17.69 1.46
CA ILE A 275 -0.14 17.47 2.31
C ILE A 275 -0.38 18.11 3.67
N TRP A 276 -0.38 17.30 4.72
CA TRP A 276 -0.48 17.77 6.08
C TRP A 276 0.89 18.33 6.55
N GLN A 277 0.87 19.53 7.06
CA GLN A 277 2.03 20.14 7.71
C GLN A 277 1.78 20.09 9.22
N PRO A 278 2.61 19.38 10.01
CA PRO A 278 2.51 19.48 11.45
C PRO A 278 2.71 20.92 11.83
N THR A 279 1.76 21.48 12.56
CA THR A 279 1.92 22.81 13.17
C THR A 279 3.16 22.72 14.05
N GLN A 280 4.20 23.49 13.76
CA GLN A 280 5.29 23.65 14.69
C GLN A 280 4.64 24.18 15.98
N LEU A 281 4.66 23.37 17.02
CA LEU A 281 4.37 23.86 18.34
C LEU A 281 5.46 24.92 18.59
N GLU A 282 5.11 26.20 18.39
CA GLU A 282 5.92 27.30 18.83
C GLU A 282 6.25 27.02 20.28
N GLY A 283 7.55 26.91 20.56
CA GLY A 283 8.04 26.63 21.89
C GLY A 283 7.50 27.61 22.89
N LYS A 284 6.55 27.19 23.69
CA LYS A 284 6.42 27.75 25.04
C LYS A 284 7.45 27.02 25.87
N GLN A 285 8.62 27.68 25.97
CA GLN A 285 9.52 27.50 27.10
C GLN A 285 8.67 27.75 28.36
N LEU A 286 8.58 26.76 29.21
CA LEU A 286 8.34 26.94 30.64
C LEU A 286 9.63 26.61 31.35
#